data_5c28c52a1b15265eebb3c55c8548808f
#
_entry.id   5c28c52a1b15265eebb3c55c8548808f
#
_cell.length_a   1.000
_cell.length_b   1.000
_cell.length_c   1.000
_cell.angle_alpha   90.00
_cell.angle_beta   90.00
_cell.angle_gamma   90.00
#
_symmetry.space_group_name_H-M   'P 1'
#
loop_
_entity.id
_entity.type
_entity.pdbx_description
1 polymer ?
#
loop_
_entity_poly.entity_id
_entity_poly.type
_entity_poly.pdbx_seq_one_letter_code
_entity_poly.pdbx_strand_id
1 'polypeptide(L)'
;MPDGYSVNELMDVPADARLPTSYGDFRIRVFHEASTGLDHVALTLGDMSGPDPVLVRVHSECLTGDAFSSLRCDCGAQLAAAMKQIQDVGWGCIVYLRQEGRGIGLHAKIQAYNLQDQGADTLDANLMLGHPADARDYGIASEILAAIGIESVCLLTNNPDKVAALEAQGIEIENRVAHAFPSNPVSYTHLTLPTKA
;
A
#
# COMPACT_ATOMS: atom_id res chain seq x y z
N MET A 1 -22.53 -18.93 -19.41
CA MET A 1 -21.10 -19.27 -19.57
C MET A 1 -20.81 -19.21 -21.04
N PRO A 2 -19.83 -18.47 -21.55
CA PRO A 2 -19.40 -18.65 -22.93
C PRO A 2 -18.80 -20.05 -23.04
N ASP A 3 -19.29 -20.83 -23.99
CA ASP A 3 -18.88 -22.22 -24.24
C ASP A 3 -17.38 -22.17 -24.69
N GLY A 4 -16.51 -22.90 -24.00
CA GLY A 4 -15.26 -23.31 -24.61
C GLY A 4 -13.96 -23.30 -23.82
N TYR A 5 -13.91 -22.91 -22.55
CA TYR A 5 -12.66 -23.00 -21.79
C TYR A 5 -12.61 -24.23 -20.89
N SER A 6 -11.59 -25.05 -21.01
CA SER A 6 -11.30 -26.11 -20.05
C SER A 6 -10.77 -25.47 -18.73
N VAL A 7 -10.95 -26.18 -17.60
CA VAL A 7 -10.45 -25.70 -16.29
C VAL A 7 -8.94 -25.45 -16.32
N ASN A 8 -8.18 -26.22 -17.10
CA ASN A 8 -6.73 -26.04 -17.24
C ASN A 8 -6.39 -24.77 -18.04
N GLU A 9 -7.17 -24.41 -19.07
CA GLU A 9 -6.98 -23.16 -19.83
C GLU A 9 -7.29 -21.92 -18.99
N LEU A 10 -8.22 -22.01 -18.03
CA LEU A 10 -8.52 -20.92 -17.09
C LEU A 10 -7.39 -20.68 -16.06
N MET A 11 -6.56 -21.68 -15.78
CA MET A 11 -5.40 -21.54 -14.87
C MET A 11 -4.23 -20.76 -15.51
N ASP A 12 -4.18 -20.68 -16.84
CA ASP A 12 -3.16 -19.93 -17.59
C ASP A 12 -3.58 -18.49 -17.91
N VAL A 13 -4.78 -18.06 -17.52
CA VAL A 13 -5.22 -16.67 -17.72
C VAL A 13 -4.48 -15.78 -16.73
N PRO A 14 -3.75 -14.75 -17.21
CA PRO A 14 -3.08 -13.80 -16.34
C PRO A 14 -4.05 -13.13 -15.36
N ALA A 15 -3.66 -13.00 -14.10
CA ALA A 15 -4.43 -12.24 -13.10
C ALA A 15 -4.29 -10.73 -13.35
N ASP A 16 -4.76 -10.26 -14.50
CA ASP A 16 -4.62 -8.91 -15.04
C ASP A 16 -5.90 -8.49 -15.77
N ALA A 17 -6.55 -7.41 -15.31
CA ALA A 17 -7.83 -6.95 -15.85
C ALA A 17 -7.98 -5.44 -15.81
N ARG A 18 -8.90 -4.90 -16.61
CA ARG A 18 -9.37 -3.51 -16.48
C ARG A 18 -10.15 -3.34 -15.17
N LEU A 19 -9.89 -2.23 -14.49
CA LEU A 19 -10.58 -1.82 -13.26
C LEU A 19 -11.04 -0.37 -13.39
N PRO A 20 -12.24 -0.10 -13.94
CA PRO A 20 -12.83 1.22 -13.90
C PRO A 20 -13.11 1.64 -12.46
N THR A 21 -12.66 2.82 -12.09
CA THR A 21 -12.84 3.40 -10.74
C THR A 21 -13.36 4.84 -10.83
N SER A 22 -13.79 5.41 -9.71
CA SER A 22 -14.12 6.83 -9.62
C SER A 22 -12.91 7.75 -9.83
N TYR A 23 -11.70 7.20 -9.83
CA TYR A 23 -10.43 7.92 -10.06
C TYR A 23 -9.82 7.66 -11.44
N GLY A 24 -10.52 6.93 -12.32
CA GLY A 24 -10.05 6.63 -13.66
C GLY A 24 -10.07 5.14 -14.01
N ASP A 25 -9.72 4.84 -15.25
CA ASP A 25 -9.66 3.48 -15.79
C ASP A 25 -8.29 2.86 -15.50
N PHE A 26 -8.14 2.30 -14.32
CA PHE A 26 -6.95 1.55 -13.94
C PHE A 26 -6.94 0.15 -14.56
N ARG A 27 -5.76 -0.45 -14.55
CA ARG A 27 -5.56 -1.88 -14.76
C ARG A 27 -5.09 -2.49 -13.46
N ILE A 28 -5.70 -3.61 -13.04
CA ILE A 28 -5.34 -4.35 -11.84
C ILE A 28 -4.55 -5.59 -12.23
N ARG A 29 -3.40 -5.82 -11.57
CA ARG A 29 -2.60 -7.04 -11.67
C ARG A 29 -2.37 -7.60 -10.29
N VAL A 30 -2.42 -8.93 -10.16
CA VAL A 30 -2.18 -9.64 -8.90
C VAL A 30 -0.87 -10.38 -8.97
N PHE A 31 -0.10 -10.30 -7.89
CA PHE A 31 1.21 -10.93 -7.71
C PHE A 31 1.18 -11.80 -6.47
N HIS A 32 1.34 -13.10 -6.64
CA HIS A 32 1.36 -14.05 -5.55
C HIS A 32 2.75 -14.15 -4.93
N GLU A 33 2.87 -13.86 -3.64
CA GLU A 33 4.09 -14.05 -2.88
C GLU A 33 4.10 -15.45 -2.25
N ALA A 34 4.91 -16.34 -2.81
CA ALA A 34 4.94 -17.76 -2.40
C ALA A 34 5.42 -17.97 -0.95
N SER A 35 6.25 -17.05 -0.43
CA SER A 35 6.80 -17.14 0.94
C SER A 35 5.76 -16.91 2.02
N THR A 36 4.79 -16.04 1.76
CA THR A 36 3.74 -15.64 2.71
C THR A 36 2.36 -16.20 2.34
N GLY A 37 2.18 -16.61 1.07
CA GLY A 37 0.88 -16.99 0.51
C GLY A 37 -0.06 -15.78 0.29
N LEU A 38 0.48 -14.55 0.28
CA LEU A 38 -0.31 -13.34 0.09
C LEU A 38 -0.37 -12.92 -1.38
N ASP A 39 -1.49 -12.33 -1.77
CA ASP A 39 -1.70 -11.77 -3.09
C ASP A 39 -1.58 -10.24 -3.02
N HIS A 40 -0.49 -9.70 -3.54
CA HIS A 40 -0.26 -8.27 -3.67
C HIS A 40 -0.86 -7.73 -4.97
N VAL A 41 -1.09 -6.43 -5.03
CA VAL A 41 -1.77 -5.82 -6.19
C VAL A 41 -0.94 -4.65 -6.74
N ALA A 42 -0.84 -4.57 -8.07
CA ALA A 42 -0.47 -3.35 -8.76
C ALA A 42 -1.69 -2.77 -9.50
N LEU A 43 -1.99 -1.50 -9.24
CA LEU A 43 -2.93 -0.70 -10.03
C LEU A 43 -2.12 0.21 -10.94
N THR A 44 -2.27 0.08 -12.24
CA THR A 44 -1.56 0.90 -13.22
C THR A 44 -2.54 1.72 -14.05
N LEU A 45 -2.15 2.93 -14.42
CA LEU A 45 -2.89 3.80 -15.32
C LEU A 45 -1.94 4.38 -16.35
N GLY A 46 -2.37 4.45 -17.60
CA GLY A 46 -1.58 4.99 -18.71
C GLY A 46 -0.46 4.08 -19.19
N ASP A 47 0.38 4.62 -20.08
CA ASP A 47 1.57 3.95 -20.61
C ASP A 47 2.80 4.37 -19.81
N MET A 48 3.49 3.39 -19.23
CA MET A 48 4.67 3.59 -18.38
C MET A 48 5.97 3.14 -19.09
N SER A 49 5.91 2.87 -20.41
CA SER A 49 7.07 2.41 -21.19
C SER A 49 8.02 3.55 -21.61
N GLY A 50 7.69 4.81 -21.28
CA GLY A 50 8.50 5.98 -21.58
C GLY A 50 9.76 6.08 -20.71
N PRO A 51 10.71 6.97 -21.08
CA PRO A 51 11.94 7.18 -20.31
C PRO A 51 11.76 7.98 -19.00
N ASP A 52 10.60 8.57 -18.79
CA ASP A 52 10.33 9.42 -17.64
C ASP A 52 10.04 8.59 -16.38
N PRO A 53 10.46 9.05 -15.19
CA PRO A 53 10.22 8.33 -13.95
C PRO A 53 8.72 8.23 -13.65
N VAL A 54 8.26 7.03 -13.31
CA VAL A 54 6.83 6.74 -13.07
C VAL A 54 6.38 7.28 -11.72
N LEU A 55 5.21 7.92 -11.66
CA LEU A 55 4.61 8.29 -10.38
C LEU A 55 4.10 7.05 -9.66
N VAL A 56 4.72 6.72 -8.51
CA VAL A 56 4.45 5.48 -7.78
C VAL A 56 4.03 5.75 -6.33
N ARG A 57 3.01 5.05 -5.87
CA ARG A 57 2.67 4.90 -4.46
C ARG A 57 2.83 3.46 -4.03
N VAL A 58 3.68 3.20 -3.04
CA VAL A 58 3.66 1.93 -2.28
C VAL A 58 2.74 2.11 -1.08
N HIS A 59 1.62 1.41 -1.08
CA HIS A 59 0.58 1.47 -0.06
C HIS A 59 0.49 0.14 0.68
N SER A 60 0.66 0.13 2.00
CA SER A 60 0.39 -1.05 2.84
C SER A 60 -1.08 -1.07 3.22
N GLU A 61 -1.70 -2.23 3.06
CA GLU A 61 -3.12 -2.48 3.36
C GLU A 61 -3.53 -1.93 4.73
N CYS A 62 -4.69 -1.30 4.74
CA CYS A 62 -5.37 -0.87 5.96
C CYS A 62 -6.88 -1.01 5.76
N LEU A 63 -7.43 -2.21 5.98
CA LEU A 63 -8.84 -2.50 5.74
C LEU A 63 -9.77 -1.47 6.37
N THR A 64 -9.49 -1.06 7.60
CA THR A 64 -10.33 -0.11 8.31
C THR A 64 -10.31 1.30 7.69
N GLY A 65 -9.13 1.75 7.22
CA GLY A 65 -9.00 3.05 6.54
C GLY A 65 -9.44 3.00 5.09
N ASP A 66 -8.97 1.99 4.35
CA ASP A 66 -9.14 1.91 2.90
C ASP A 66 -10.59 1.55 2.50
N ALA A 67 -11.23 0.61 3.23
CA ALA A 67 -12.56 0.14 2.90
C ALA A 67 -13.67 0.72 3.79
N PHE A 68 -13.39 0.97 5.08
CA PHE A 68 -14.41 1.40 6.05
C PHE A 68 -14.32 2.88 6.43
N SER A 69 -13.41 3.64 5.80
CA SER A 69 -13.25 5.08 6.03
C SER A 69 -13.03 5.44 7.52
N SER A 70 -12.27 4.60 8.24
CA SER A 70 -11.98 4.80 9.65
C SER A 70 -11.22 6.11 9.88
N LEU A 71 -11.63 6.87 10.88
CA LEU A 71 -10.94 8.11 11.30
C LEU A 71 -9.73 7.86 12.21
N ARG A 72 -9.45 6.61 12.57
CA ARG A 72 -8.26 6.25 13.38
C ARG A 72 -6.94 6.39 12.63
N CYS A 73 -6.99 6.48 11.29
CA CYS A 73 -5.83 6.69 10.43
C CYS A 73 -6.20 7.54 9.20
N ASP A 74 -5.20 7.91 8.43
CA ASP A 74 -5.31 8.65 7.18
C ASP A 74 -5.12 7.75 5.92
N CYS A 75 -5.04 6.43 6.10
CA CYS A 75 -4.70 5.47 5.05
C CYS A 75 -5.64 5.58 3.84
N GLY A 76 -6.96 5.56 4.05
CA GLY A 76 -7.94 5.68 2.97
C GLY A 76 -7.82 7.01 2.22
N ALA A 77 -7.61 8.13 2.94
CA ALA A 77 -7.38 9.44 2.32
C ALA A 77 -6.08 9.46 1.50
N GLN A 78 -5.01 8.82 1.99
CA GLN A 78 -3.75 8.67 1.27
C GLN A 78 -3.92 7.87 -0.02
N LEU A 79 -4.64 6.74 0.04
CA LEU A 79 -4.92 5.91 -1.14
C LEU A 79 -5.73 6.68 -2.19
N ALA A 80 -6.81 7.30 -1.77
CA ALA A 80 -7.68 8.11 -2.64
C ALA A 80 -6.92 9.24 -3.33
N ALA A 81 -6.08 9.96 -2.60
CA ALA A 81 -5.28 11.04 -3.15
C ALA A 81 -4.18 10.54 -4.10
N ALA A 82 -3.56 9.39 -3.82
CA ALA A 82 -2.60 8.79 -4.75
C ALA A 82 -3.27 8.40 -6.07
N MET A 83 -4.45 7.76 -6.03
CA MET A 83 -5.22 7.43 -7.22
C MET A 83 -5.59 8.68 -8.02
N LYS A 84 -6.03 9.75 -7.32
CA LYS A 84 -6.35 11.02 -7.97
C LYS A 84 -5.12 11.67 -8.61
N GLN A 85 -3.98 11.72 -7.94
CA GLN A 85 -2.76 12.31 -8.47
C GLN A 85 -2.27 11.55 -9.73
N ILE A 86 -2.33 10.21 -9.72
CA ILE A 86 -2.00 9.39 -10.88
C ILE A 86 -2.97 9.69 -12.04
N GLN A 87 -4.26 9.84 -11.76
CA GLN A 87 -5.25 10.24 -12.77
C GLN A 87 -4.95 11.63 -13.34
N ASP A 88 -4.62 12.61 -12.49
CA ASP A 88 -4.32 13.98 -12.92
C ASP A 88 -3.06 14.05 -13.80
N VAL A 89 -2.06 13.22 -13.54
CA VAL A 89 -0.84 13.06 -14.36
C VAL A 89 -1.13 12.27 -15.64
N GLY A 90 -2.09 11.34 -15.61
CA GLY A 90 -2.49 10.47 -16.72
C GLY A 90 -1.74 9.15 -16.81
N TRP A 91 -0.73 8.92 -15.96
CA TRP A 91 0.04 7.67 -15.88
C TRP A 91 0.69 7.49 -14.53
N GLY A 92 0.83 6.24 -14.09
CA GLY A 92 1.43 5.89 -12.80
C GLY A 92 0.99 4.54 -12.24
N CYS A 93 1.52 4.21 -11.07
CA CYS A 93 1.32 2.92 -10.43
C CYS A 93 1.07 3.04 -8.93
N ILE A 94 0.15 2.23 -8.41
CA ILE A 94 0.01 1.95 -6.98
C ILE A 94 0.38 0.49 -6.75
N VAL A 95 1.39 0.24 -5.93
CA VAL A 95 1.69 -1.09 -5.40
C VAL A 95 0.99 -1.21 -4.05
N TYR A 96 -0.04 -2.05 -3.99
CA TYR A 96 -0.83 -2.29 -2.78
C TYR A 96 -0.39 -3.59 -2.12
N LEU A 97 0.31 -3.46 -0.99
CA LEU A 97 0.89 -4.58 -0.25
C LEU A 97 -0.09 -5.09 0.81
N ARG A 98 -0.34 -6.40 0.82
CA ARG A 98 -1.20 -7.08 1.78
C ARG A 98 -0.49 -7.26 3.14
N GLN A 99 -0.09 -6.13 3.75
CA GLN A 99 0.67 -6.05 5.01
C GLN A 99 -0.12 -5.28 6.07
N GLU A 100 -1.31 -5.79 6.39
CA GLU A 100 -2.23 -5.18 7.35
C GLU A 100 -1.58 -4.99 8.74
N GLY A 101 -1.93 -3.89 9.41
CA GLY A 101 -1.47 -3.62 10.76
C GLY A 101 0.05 -3.47 10.89
N ARG A 102 0.74 -2.91 9.89
CA ARG A 102 2.22 -2.88 9.82
C ARG A 102 2.84 -4.27 9.79
N GLY A 103 2.18 -5.22 9.13
CA GLY A 103 2.67 -6.60 8.98
C GLY A 103 2.24 -7.56 10.09
N ILE A 104 1.58 -7.10 11.16
CA ILE A 104 1.10 -7.97 12.25
C ILE A 104 -0.27 -8.62 11.98
N GLY A 105 -0.94 -8.20 10.92
CA GLY A 105 -2.25 -8.70 10.51
C GLY A 105 -3.44 -8.01 11.17
N LEU A 106 -4.62 -8.23 10.58
CA LEU A 106 -5.86 -7.56 11.01
C LEU A 106 -6.25 -7.90 12.45
N HIS A 107 -6.11 -9.17 12.85
CA HIS A 107 -6.51 -9.60 14.20
C HIS A 107 -5.73 -8.85 15.28
N ALA A 108 -4.39 -8.88 15.20
CA ALA A 108 -3.52 -8.18 16.14
C ALA A 108 -3.73 -6.65 16.12
N LYS A 109 -3.97 -6.07 14.94
CA LYS A 109 -4.32 -4.66 14.82
C LYS A 109 -5.58 -4.29 15.59
N ILE A 110 -6.64 -5.11 15.52
CA ILE A 110 -7.88 -4.83 16.27
C ILE A 110 -7.68 -5.03 17.77
N GLN A 111 -6.85 -5.99 18.18
CA GLN A 111 -6.45 -6.11 19.59
C GLN A 111 -5.67 -4.86 20.07
N ALA A 112 -4.74 -4.34 19.24
CA ALA A 112 -4.04 -3.10 19.53
C ALA A 112 -5.01 -1.91 19.65
N TYR A 113 -6.02 -1.80 18.78
CA TYR A 113 -7.07 -0.79 18.90
C TYR A 113 -7.82 -0.87 20.24
N ASN A 114 -8.13 -2.07 20.73
CA ASN A 114 -8.77 -2.26 22.04
C ASN A 114 -7.87 -1.78 23.19
N LEU A 115 -6.55 -2.02 23.12
CA LEU A 115 -5.60 -1.51 24.12
C LEU A 115 -5.47 0.01 24.04
N GLN A 116 -5.50 0.60 22.85
CA GLN A 116 -5.51 2.05 22.66
C GLN A 116 -6.78 2.69 23.26
N ASP A 117 -7.93 2.05 23.13
CA ASP A 117 -9.18 2.51 23.78
C ASP A 117 -9.07 2.52 25.31
N GLN A 118 -8.15 1.73 25.87
CA GLN A 118 -7.82 1.68 27.30
C GLN A 118 -6.66 2.61 27.69
N GLY A 119 -6.11 3.40 26.73
CA GLY A 119 -5.11 4.43 26.98
C GLY A 119 -3.66 4.05 26.62
N ALA A 120 -3.41 2.89 26.03
CA ALA A 120 -2.09 2.58 25.47
C ALA A 120 -1.81 3.43 24.21
N ASP A 121 -0.55 3.80 23.97
CA ASP A 121 -0.18 4.36 22.67
C ASP A 121 0.00 3.25 21.62
N THR A 122 0.20 3.63 20.35
CA THR A 122 0.30 2.66 19.24
C THR A 122 1.51 1.74 19.38
N LEU A 123 2.64 2.26 19.86
CA LEU A 123 3.86 1.49 20.02
C LEU A 123 3.73 0.52 21.17
N ASP A 124 3.27 1.02 22.33
CA ASP A 124 3.06 0.23 23.53
C ASP A 124 2.04 -0.88 23.30
N ALA A 125 0.94 -0.59 22.59
CA ALA A 125 -0.08 -1.60 22.27
C ALA A 125 0.50 -2.77 21.47
N ASN A 126 1.36 -2.52 20.49
CA ASN A 126 2.00 -3.58 19.71
C ASN A 126 3.00 -4.39 20.57
N LEU A 127 3.82 -3.72 21.38
CA LEU A 127 4.78 -4.37 22.28
C LEU A 127 4.09 -5.23 23.34
N MET A 128 2.97 -4.75 23.91
CA MET A 128 2.15 -5.51 24.88
C MET A 128 1.59 -6.80 24.26
N LEU A 129 1.34 -6.80 22.94
CA LEU A 129 0.88 -7.98 22.20
C LEU A 129 2.05 -8.88 21.72
N GLY A 130 3.30 -8.52 22.03
CA GLY A 130 4.49 -9.27 21.62
C GLY A 130 4.88 -9.09 20.15
N HIS A 131 4.39 -8.05 19.48
CA HIS A 131 4.73 -7.73 18.10
C HIS A 131 5.78 -6.62 18.01
N PRO A 132 6.60 -6.60 16.94
CA PRO A 132 7.49 -5.47 16.66
C PRO A 132 6.65 -4.22 16.34
N ALA A 133 7.26 -3.05 16.49
CA ALA A 133 6.63 -1.77 16.16
C ALA A 133 6.27 -1.66 14.66
N ASP A 134 7.09 -2.25 13.80
CA ASP A 134 6.88 -2.35 12.35
C ASP A 134 7.52 -3.66 11.84
N ALA A 135 6.71 -4.49 11.18
CA ALA A 135 7.12 -5.77 10.59
C ALA A 135 6.95 -5.76 9.06
N ARG A 136 6.79 -4.56 8.45
CA ARG A 136 6.61 -4.47 7.00
C ARG A 136 7.92 -4.75 6.26
N ASP A 137 7.78 -5.48 5.15
CA ASP A 137 8.83 -5.63 4.15
C ASP A 137 8.39 -4.89 2.87
N TYR A 138 9.31 -4.14 2.29
CA TYR A 138 9.08 -3.41 1.05
C TYR A 138 9.82 -4.03 -0.15
N GLY A 139 10.60 -5.10 0.05
CA GLY A 139 11.32 -5.81 -1.01
C GLY A 139 10.40 -6.29 -2.11
N ILE A 140 9.26 -6.89 -1.73
CA ILE A 140 8.24 -7.34 -2.70
C ILE A 140 7.69 -6.21 -3.58
N ALA A 141 7.66 -4.95 -3.11
CA ALA A 141 7.25 -3.84 -3.94
C ALA A 141 8.22 -3.61 -5.11
N SER A 142 9.51 -3.76 -4.88
CA SER A 142 10.53 -3.64 -5.92
C SER A 142 10.42 -4.76 -6.95
N GLU A 143 10.17 -5.99 -6.51
CA GLU A 143 9.95 -7.13 -7.41
C GLU A 143 8.72 -6.91 -8.30
N ILE A 144 7.63 -6.38 -7.73
CA ILE A 144 6.41 -6.03 -8.47
C ILE A 144 6.69 -4.92 -9.50
N LEU A 145 7.40 -3.86 -9.11
CA LEU A 145 7.77 -2.76 -10.00
C LEU A 145 8.63 -3.26 -11.16
N ALA A 146 9.64 -4.08 -10.88
CA ALA A 146 10.49 -4.69 -11.90
C ALA A 146 9.69 -5.61 -12.85
N ALA A 147 8.75 -6.41 -12.30
CA ALA A 147 7.90 -7.31 -13.10
C ALA A 147 6.96 -6.56 -14.05
N ILE A 148 6.61 -5.30 -13.76
CA ILE A 148 5.80 -4.45 -14.65
C ILE A 148 6.65 -3.47 -15.47
N GLY A 149 8.00 -3.59 -15.40
CA GLY A 149 8.94 -2.82 -16.21
C GLY A 149 9.20 -1.40 -15.70
N ILE A 150 9.02 -1.12 -14.40
CA ILE A 150 9.29 0.19 -13.79
C ILE A 150 10.62 0.12 -13.04
N GLU A 151 11.61 0.86 -13.51
CA GLU A 151 12.96 0.92 -12.95
C GLU A 151 13.27 2.26 -12.26
N SER A 152 12.63 3.36 -12.71
CA SER A 152 12.79 4.71 -12.17
C SER A 152 11.44 5.29 -11.75
N VAL A 153 11.39 5.91 -10.56
CA VAL A 153 10.15 6.38 -9.96
C VAL A 153 10.21 7.76 -9.33
N CYS A 154 9.08 8.49 -9.41
CA CYS A 154 8.73 9.58 -8.51
C CYS A 154 7.87 9.00 -7.38
N LEU A 155 8.43 8.84 -6.18
CA LEU A 155 7.77 8.11 -5.09
C LEU A 155 6.91 9.01 -4.21
N LEU A 156 5.61 8.71 -4.15
CA LEU A 156 4.63 9.33 -3.23
C LEU A 156 4.81 8.78 -1.82
N THR A 157 5.65 9.42 -1.00
CA THR A 157 5.90 8.97 0.38
C THR A 157 6.45 10.07 1.28
N ASN A 158 6.16 9.94 2.59
CA ASN A 158 6.85 10.68 3.66
C ASN A 158 7.73 9.76 4.52
N ASN A 159 7.71 8.44 4.26
CA ASN A 159 8.49 7.47 5.03
C ASN A 159 9.86 7.24 4.38
N PRO A 160 10.98 7.62 5.05
CA PRO A 160 12.32 7.40 4.52
C PRO A 160 12.67 5.91 4.40
N ASP A 161 12.10 5.03 5.24
CA ASP A 161 12.39 3.60 5.19
C ASP A 161 11.90 2.97 3.88
N LYS A 162 10.80 3.49 3.31
CA LYS A 162 10.32 3.04 1.99
C LYS A 162 11.30 3.42 0.88
N VAL A 163 11.88 4.61 0.96
CA VAL A 163 12.89 5.07 0.01
C VAL A 163 14.10 4.14 0.07
N ALA A 164 14.66 3.97 1.26
CA ALA A 164 15.84 3.14 1.46
C ALA A 164 15.63 1.68 1.02
N ALA A 165 14.45 1.11 1.30
CA ALA A 165 14.13 -0.27 0.92
C ALA A 165 14.03 -0.46 -0.60
N LEU A 166 13.43 0.48 -1.32
CA LEU A 166 13.32 0.42 -2.79
C LEU A 166 14.68 0.64 -3.45
N GLU A 167 15.47 1.60 -2.98
CA GLU A 167 16.82 1.86 -3.47
C GLU A 167 17.76 0.67 -3.26
N ALA A 168 17.67 0.00 -2.09
CA ALA A 168 18.46 -1.19 -1.79
C ALA A 168 18.16 -2.37 -2.74
N GLN A 169 17.01 -2.37 -3.39
CA GLN A 169 16.57 -3.37 -4.37
C GLN A 169 16.78 -2.91 -5.84
N GLY A 170 17.44 -1.77 -6.04
CA GLY A 170 17.81 -1.29 -7.37
C GLY A 170 16.76 -0.45 -8.10
N ILE A 171 15.69 -0.02 -7.43
CA ILE A 171 14.74 0.96 -7.99
C ILE A 171 15.36 2.35 -7.85
N GLU A 172 15.47 3.07 -8.97
CA GLU A 172 15.96 4.44 -8.99
C GLU A 172 14.86 5.41 -8.53
N ILE A 173 15.12 6.15 -7.45
CA ILE A 173 14.19 7.16 -6.94
C ILE A 173 14.67 8.54 -7.36
N GLU A 174 14.14 9.03 -8.49
CA GLU A 174 14.44 10.34 -9.04
C GLU A 174 13.95 11.48 -8.14
N ASN A 175 12.76 11.29 -7.56
CA ASN A 175 12.15 12.31 -6.73
C ASN A 175 11.22 11.69 -5.67
N ARG A 176 11.21 12.33 -4.50
CA ARG A 176 10.24 12.05 -3.45
C ARG A 176 9.17 13.13 -3.46
N VAL A 177 7.95 12.75 -3.78
CA VAL A 177 6.79 13.63 -3.75
C VAL A 177 6.12 13.52 -2.38
N ALA A 178 6.02 14.65 -1.68
CA ALA A 178 5.40 14.70 -0.37
C ALA A 178 3.93 14.25 -0.44
N HIS A 179 3.54 13.32 0.44
CA HIS A 179 2.21 12.73 0.49
C HIS A 179 1.67 12.80 1.92
N ALA A 180 1.63 14.02 2.45
CA ALA A 180 1.18 14.31 3.81
C ALA A 180 -0.29 14.73 3.82
N PHE A 181 -0.99 14.24 4.83
CA PHE A 181 -2.38 14.61 5.11
C PHE A 181 -2.46 15.21 6.51
N PRO A 182 -3.28 16.24 6.72
CA PRO A 182 -3.51 16.75 8.05
C PRO A 182 -4.12 15.63 8.91
N SER A 183 -3.60 15.48 10.14
CA SER A 183 -4.21 14.58 11.12
C SER A 183 -5.63 15.06 11.42
N ASN A 184 -6.57 14.12 11.48
CA ASN A 184 -7.91 14.41 12.00
C ASN A 184 -7.89 14.32 13.54
N PRO A 185 -8.90 14.89 14.25
CA PRO A 185 -8.92 14.89 15.73
C PRO A 185 -8.83 13.50 16.35
N VAL A 186 -9.36 12.46 15.68
CA VAL A 186 -9.32 11.07 16.19
C VAL A 186 -7.94 10.46 15.97
N SER A 187 -7.35 10.61 14.77
CA SER A 187 -6.01 10.07 14.49
C SER A 187 -4.92 10.76 15.32
N TYR A 188 -5.08 12.05 15.62
CA TYR A 188 -4.16 12.79 16.47
C TYR A 188 -4.08 12.21 17.89
N THR A 189 -5.22 11.92 18.52
CA THR A 189 -5.27 11.34 19.87
C THR A 189 -4.65 9.95 19.96
N HIS A 190 -4.69 9.17 18.88
CA HIS A 190 -4.10 7.81 18.84
C HIS A 190 -2.63 7.78 18.43
N LEU A 191 -2.13 8.82 17.74
CA LEU A 191 -0.74 8.91 17.28
C LEU A 191 0.16 9.71 18.22
N THR A 192 -0.42 10.59 19.04
CA THR A 192 0.30 11.55 19.87
C THR A 192 -0.31 11.68 21.26
N LEU A 193 -0.48 10.55 21.98
CA LEU A 193 -0.69 10.69 23.41
C LEU A 193 0.60 11.29 24.01
N PRO A 194 0.51 12.41 24.79
CA PRO A 194 1.68 12.96 25.44
C PRO A 194 2.28 11.88 26.34
N THR A 195 3.54 11.55 26.13
CA THR A 195 4.34 10.82 27.10
C THR A 195 4.14 11.51 28.43
N LYS A 196 3.47 10.84 29.35
CA LYS A 196 3.39 11.31 30.75
C LYS A 196 4.84 11.44 31.22
N ALA A 197 5.25 12.67 31.54
CA ALA A 197 6.49 12.97 32.21
C ALA A 197 6.50 12.33 33.62
#